data_087edb1f61c28541e238f8cdaf84cba4
#
_entry.id   087edb1f61c28541e238f8cdaf84cba4
#
_cell.length_a   1.000
_cell.length_b   1.000
_cell.length_c   1.000
_cell.angle_alpha   90.00
_cell.angle_beta   90.00
_cell.angle_gamma   90.00
#
_symmetry.space_group_name_H-M   'P 1'
#
loop_
_entity.id
_entity.type
_entity.pdbx_description
1 polymer ?
#
loop_
_entity_poly.entity_id
_entity_poly.type
_entity_poly.pdbx_seq_one_letter_code
_entity_poly.pdbx_strand_id
1 'polypeptide(L)'
;GYFNEHASTPAREVVATAAQVLGATAEVEWPDAALGRAAAFIISASEGGQLHLDDLRTRVDEFEPLSVDRFIAGALQPAAWYVQAQRFRRIYRDRINALFHHWDILLAPATPVPAPEIGTEWIDINGVRMPCRPSIGLLTQPVSFMGCPVVAAPLWPSGTGGLPIGVQIIAAPWREDLALRAAQVLQDAGVARTRPVEL
;
A
#
# COMPACT_ATOMS: atom_id res chain seq x y z
N GLY A 1 -1.15 -10.05 12.20
CA GLY A 1 -0.01 -9.18 11.99
C GLY A 1 -0.38 -7.83 11.40
N TYR A 2 0.62 -7.09 10.94
CA TYR A 2 0.51 -5.67 10.52
C TYR A 2 -0.70 -5.34 9.63
N PHE A 3 -0.95 -6.13 8.60
CA PHE A 3 -2.07 -5.88 7.68
C PHE A 3 -3.43 -6.03 8.36
N ASN A 4 -3.60 -7.03 9.22
CA ASN A 4 -4.87 -7.23 9.95
C ASN A 4 -5.12 -6.13 10.99
N GLU A 5 -4.07 -5.66 11.66
CA GLU A 5 -4.17 -4.58 12.65
C GLU A 5 -4.59 -3.25 12.03
N HIS A 6 -4.11 -2.98 10.80
CA HIS A 6 -4.30 -1.70 10.11
C HIS A 6 -5.39 -1.76 9.02
N ALA A 7 -6.16 -2.83 8.92
CA ALA A 7 -7.27 -2.97 7.99
C ALA A 7 -8.60 -2.95 8.74
N SER A 8 -9.54 -2.13 8.29
CA SER A 8 -10.93 -2.17 8.77
C SER A 8 -11.60 -3.52 8.44
N THR A 9 -12.74 -3.80 9.08
CA THR A 9 -13.50 -5.02 8.79
C THR A 9 -13.81 -5.18 7.29
N PRO A 10 -14.34 -4.18 6.56
CA PRO A 10 -14.55 -4.30 5.12
C PRO A 10 -13.26 -4.57 4.32
N ALA A 11 -12.13 -4.00 4.75
CA ALA A 11 -10.84 -4.23 4.09
C ALA A 11 -10.32 -5.67 4.28
N ARG A 12 -10.61 -6.30 5.42
CA ARG A 12 -10.34 -7.73 5.64
C ARG A 12 -11.29 -8.64 4.87
N GLU A 13 -12.58 -8.27 4.80
CA GLU A 13 -13.61 -9.04 4.08
C GLU A 13 -13.31 -9.17 2.58
N VAL A 14 -12.83 -8.12 1.92
CA VAL A 14 -12.48 -8.20 0.50
C VAL A 14 -11.29 -9.15 0.26
N VAL A 15 -10.32 -9.18 1.19
CA VAL A 15 -9.20 -10.15 1.10
C VAL A 15 -9.70 -11.57 1.33
N ALA A 16 -10.58 -11.79 2.30
CA ALA A 16 -11.17 -13.10 2.55
C ALA A 16 -11.98 -13.61 1.34
N THR A 17 -12.75 -12.73 0.69
CA THR A 17 -13.50 -13.04 -0.53
C THR A 17 -12.56 -13.43 -1.67
N ALA A 18 -11.50 -12.65 -1.91
CA ALA A 18 -10.50 -12.96 -2.92
C ALA A 18 -9.77 -14.29 -2.62
N ALA A 19 -9.40 -14.51 -1.36
CA ALA A 19 -8.76 -15.73 -0.89
C ALA A 19 -9.62 -16.97 -1.14
N GLN A 20 -10.92 -16.88 -0.85
CA GLN A 20 -11.86 -17.98 -1.10
C GLN A 20 -11.95 -18.34 -2.58
N VAL A 21 -12.06 -17.33 -3.47
CA VAL A 21 -12.15 -17.54 -4.92
C VAL A 21 -10.87 -18.15 -5.49
N LEU A 22 -9.71 -17.71 -4.98
CA LEU A 22 -8.41 -18.20 -5.43
C LEU A 22 -7.97 -19.49 -4.74
N GLY A 23 -8.78 -20.02 -3.80
CA GLY A 23 -8.46 -21.25 -3.08
C GLY A 23 -7.27 -21.10 -2.10
N ALA A 24 -7.00 -19.89 -1.63
CA ALA A 24 -5.95 -19.64 -0.64
C ALA A 24 -6.37 -20.19 0.73
N THR A 25 -5.50 -20.97 1.36
CA THR A 25 -5.81 -21.74 2.58
C THR A 25 -4.96 -21.35 3.78
N ALA A 26 -4.02 -20.42 3.63
CA ALA A 26 -3.09 -20.06 4.68
C ALA A 26 -2.96 -18.56 4.87
N GLU A 27 -2.80 -18.16 6.11
CA GLU A 27 -2.34 -16.82 6.46
C GLU A 27 -0.81 -16.81 6.59
N VAL A 28 -0.19 -15.77 6.06
CA VAL A 28 1.26 -15.61 6.04
C VAL A 28 1.64 -14.33 6.78
N GLU A 29 2.60 -14.42 7.69
CA GLU A 29 3.16 -13.23 8.32
C GLU A 29 4.08 -12.49 7.34
N TRP A 30 3.83 -11.19 7.18
CA TRP A 30 4.71 -10.31 6.42
C TRP A 30 5.73 -9.70 7.36
N PRO A 31 7.00 -10.13 7.32
CA PRO A 31 7.98 -9.71 8.30
C PRO A 31 8.33 -8.23 8.18
N ASP A 32 8.56 -7.58 9.31
CA ASP A 32 9.06 -6.20 9.41
C ASP A 32 8.24 -5.13 8.64
N ALA A 33 6.94 -5.33 8.41
CA ALA A 33 6.11 -4.41 7.62
C ALA A 33 6.17 -2.96 8.12
N ALA A 34 6.11 -2.75 9.45
CA ALA A 34 6.20 -1.43 10.06
C ALA A 34 7.55 -0.75 9.79
N LEU A 35 8.65 -1.50 9.89
CA LEU A 35 10.01 -1.01 9.59
C LEU A 35 10.17 -0.75 8.09
N GLY A 36 9.60 -1.63 7.24
CA GLY A 36 9.56 -1.44 5.78
C GLY A 36 8.88 -0.13 5.41
N ARG A 37 7.72 0.15 6.03
CA ARG A 37 7.02 1.42 5.85
C ARG A 37 7.84 2.63 6.29
N ALA A 38 8.46 2.57 7.47
CA ALA A 38 9.28 3.67 7.97
C ALA A 38 10.49 3.96 7.05
N ALA A 39 11.18 2.92 6.60
CA ALA A 39 12.29 3.05 5.67
C ALA A 39 11.84 3.57 4.29
N ALA A 40 10.70 3.11 3.79
CA ALA A 40 10.09 3.62 2.56
C ALA A 40 9.82 5.13 2.63
N PHE A 41 9.32 5.60 3.79
CA PHE A 41 9.08 7.04 4.01
C PHE A 41 10.37 7.85 3.97
N ILE A 42 11.44 7.38 4.64
CA ILE A 42 12.75 8.03 4.63
C ILE A 42 13.29 8.15 3.20
N ILE A 43 13.25 7.07 2.43
CA ILE A 43 13.75 7.06 1.05
C ILE A 43 12.93 7.99 0.17
N SER A 44 11.61 7.85 0.17
CA SER A 44 10.75 8.65 -0.71
C SER A 44 10.73 10.14 -0.34
N ALA A 45 10.90 10.48 0.93
CA ALA A 45 11.04 11.88 1.35
C ALA A 45 12.36 12.47 0.90
N SER A 46 13.50 11.75 1.06
CA SER A 46 14.81 12.19 0.58
C SER A 46 14.83 12.41 -0.92
N GLU A 47 14.35 11.42 -1.66
CA GLU A 47 14.35 11.47 -3.13
C GLU A 47 13.42 12.56 -3.64
N GLY A 48 12.23 12.71 -3.05
CA GLY A 48 11.29 13.80 -3.38
C GLY A 48 11.83 15.18 -3.02
N GLY A 49 12.44 15.33 -1.84
CA GLY A 49 13.09 16.58 -1.42
C GLY A 49 14.24 16.99 -2.34
N GLN A 50 15.05 16.03 -2.77
CA GLN A 50 16.14 16.28 -3.72
C GLN A 50 15.62 16.62 -5.13
N LEU A 51 14.62 15.87 -5.61
CA LEU A 51 14.01 16.09 -6.92
C LEU A 51 13.45 17.51 -7.07
N HIS A 52 12.82 18.03 -6.02
CA HIS A 52 12.14 19.32 -6.01
C HIS A 52 12.95 20.42 -5.32
N LEU A 53 14.25 20.22 -5.06
CA LEU A 53 15.04 21.16 -4.25
C LEU A 53 15.08 22.57 -4.84
N ASP A 54 15.24 22.72 -6.14
CA ASP A 54 15.29 24.03 -6.80
C ASP A 54 13.90 24.70 -6.83
N ASP A 55 12.85 23.93 -7.02
CA ASP A 55 11.47 24.41 -6.94
C ASP A 55 11.12 24.87 -5.52
N LEU A 56 11.53 24.13 -4.50
CA LEU A 56 11.34 24.50 -3.10
C LEU A 56 12.05 25.82 -2.72
N ARG A 57 13.17 26.14 -3.38
CA ARG A 57 13.93 27.38 -3.15
C ARG A 57 13.32 28.58 -3.84
N THR A 58 12.69 28.40 -5.00
CA THR A 58 12.29 29.49 -5.90
C THR A 58 10.79 29.71 -5.97
N ARG A 59 9.98 28.69 -5.69
CA ARG A 59 8.51 28.73 -5.85
C ARG A 59 7.77 27.79 -4.88
N VAL A 60 8.16 27.83 -3.61
CA VAL A 60 7.57 26.98 -2.56
C VAL A 60 6.04 27.16 -2.42
N ASP A 61 5.55 28.37 -2.69
CA ASP A 61 4.13 28.72 -2.59
C ASP A 61 3.25 28.06 -3.69
N GLU A 62 3.86 27.49 -4.74
CA GLU A 62 3.16 26.76 -5.79
C GLU A 62 2.92 25.28 -5.42
N PHE A 63 3.54 24.79 -4.33
CA PHE A 63 3.34 23.44 -3.87
C PHE A 63 2.00 23.28 -3.16
N GLU A 64 1.45 22.07 -3.26
CA GLU A 64 0.27 21.71 -2.48
C GLU A 64 0.60 21.77 -0.99
N PRO A 65 -0.15 22.56 -0.18
CA PRO A 65 0.22 22.91 1.19
C PRO A 65 0.41 21.70 2.12
N LEU A 66 -0.38 20.62 1.93
CA LEU A 66 -0.27 19.40 2.75
C LEU A 66 0.87 18.46 2.33
N SER A 67 1.60 18.78 1.26
CA SER A 67 2.72 17.98 0.75
C SER A 67 4.07 18.67 0.91
N VAL A 68 4.12 20.00 0.95
CA VAL A 68 5.36 20.77 0.95
C VAL A 68 6.27 20.44 2.13
N ASP A 69 5.71 20.30 3.33
CA ASP A 69 6.47 19.97 4.54
C ASP A 69 7.24 18.65 4.41
N ARG A 70 6.65 17.66 3.74
CA ARG A 70 7.31 16.37 3.49
C ARG A 70 8.52 16.51 2.59
N PHE A 71 8.46 17.34 1.55
CA PHE A 71 9.59 17.59 0.65
C PHE A 71 10.69 18.38 1.36
N ILE A 72 10.33 19.40 2.15
CA ILE A 72 11.29 20.17 2.96
C ILE A 72 11.99 19.26 3.96
N ALA A 73 11.23 18.47 4.72
CA ALA A 73 11.79 17.51 5.69
C ALA A 73 12.71 16.50 5.00
N GLY A 74 12.34 16.02 3.81
CA GLY A 74 13.15 15.12 3.01
C GLY A 74 14.46 15.71 2.53
N ALA A 75 14.45 16.97 2.12
CA ALA A 75 15.66 17.70 1.70
C ALA A 75 16.63 17.96 2.87
N LEU A 76 16.14 18.03 4.11
CA LEU A 76 16.90 18.34 5.31
C LEU A 76 17.34 17.11 6.11
N GLN A 77 16.84 15.90 5.79
CA GLN A 77 17.18 14.74 6.59
C GLN A 77 18.64 14.28 6.40
N PRO A 78 19.28 13.71 7.45
CA PRO A 78 20.66 13.27 7.37
C PRO A 78 20.84 12.16 6.31
N ALA A 79 21.86 12.29 5.46
CA ALA A 79 22.18 11.29 4.42
C ALA A 79 22.40 9.88 5.00
N ALA A 80 22.88 9.77 6.26
CA ALA A 80 23.07 8.50 6.94
C ALA A 80 21.73 7.72 7.10
N TRP A 81 20.61 8.40 7.28
CA TRP A 81 19.30 7.75 7.38
C TRP A 81 18.88 7.13 6.05
N TYR A 82 19.10 7.84 4.95
CA TYR A 82 18.86 7.31 3.61
C TYR A 82 19.70 6.05 3.34
N VAL A 83 21.00 6.12 3.67
CA VAL A 83 21.91 4.97 3.50
C VAL A 83 21.47 3.77 4.35
N GLN A 84 21.05 3.99 5.60
CA GLN A 84 20.56 2.92 6.47
C GLN A 84 19.24 2.33 5.94
N ALA A 85 18.32 3.17 5.47
CA ALA A 85 17.06 2.74 4.88
C ALA A 85 17.28 1.87 3.63
N GLN A 86 18.23 2.24 2.75
CA GLN A 86 18.60 1.45 1.58
C GLN A 86 19.27 0.11 1.95
N ARG A 87 20.11 0.08 2.99
CA ARG A 87 20.70 -1.17 3.50
C ARG A 87 19.62 -2.10 4.07
N PHE A 88 18.68 -1.53 4.84
CA PHE A 88 17.54 -2.27 5.37
C PHE A 88 16.65 -2.80 4.24
N ARG A 89 16.41 -2.00 3.18
CA ARG A 89 15.62 -2.42 2.02
C ARG A 89 16.14 -3.72 1.40
N ARG A 90 17.45 -3.91 1.31
CA ARG A 90 18.03 -5.15 0.80
C ARG A 90 17.67 -6.35 1.69
N ILE A 91 17.86 -6.23 3.01
CA ILE A 91 17.55 -7.29 3.97
C ILE A 91 16.03 -7.60 3.95
N TYR A 92 15.22 -6.56 3.90
CA TYR A 92 13.77 -6.67 3.83
C TYR A 92 13.32 -7.43 2.57
N ARG A 93 13.87 -7.08 1.40
CA ARG A 93 13.59 -7.78 0.14
C ARG A 93 13.94 -9.25 0.21
N ASP A 94 15.08 -9.60 0.78
CA ASP A 94 15.52 -11.00 0.90
C ASP A 94 14.54 -11.79 1.78
N ARG A 95 14.08 -11.21 2.89
CA ARG A 95 13.07 -11.83 3.77
C ARG A 95 11.73 -12.03 3.10
N ILE A 96 11.23 -11.03 2.38
CA ILE A 96 9.95 -11.14 1.68
C ILE A 96 10.06 -12.10 0.49
N ASN A 97 11.16 -12.06 -0.27
CA ASN A 97 11.37 -12.99 -1.38
C ASN A 97 11.35 -14.46 -0.92
N ALA A 98 11.79 -14.74 0.30
CA ALA A 98 11.73 -16.10 0.86
C ALA A 98 10.30 -16.63 0.99
N LEU A 99 9.28 -15.77 1.15
CA LEU A 99 7.88 -16.19 1.17
C LEU A 99 7.45 -16.81 -0.17
N PHE A 100 7.96 -16.28 -1.28
CA PHE A 100 7.65 -16.77 -2.62
C PHE A 100 8.33 -18.09 -3.00
N HIS A 101 9.13 -18.69 -2.11
CA HIS A 101 9.55 -20.08 -2.26
C HIS A 101 8.42 -21.08 -1.93
N HIS A 102 7.38 -20.63 -1.24
CA HIS A 102 6.27 -21.45 -0.79
C HIS A 102 4.92 -20.99 -1.36
N TRP A 103 4.82 -19.77 -1.86
CA TRP A 103 3.59 -19.14 -2.30
C TRP A 103 3.76 -18.51 -3.68
N ASP A 104 2.83 -18.77 -4.58
CA ASP A 104 2.83 -18.16 -5.93
C ASP A 104 2.42 -16.69 -5.87
N ILE A 105 1.43 -16.37 -5.03
CA ILE A 105 0.92 -15.03 -4.80
C ILE A 105 0.62 -14.82 -3.31
N LEU A 106 0.66 -13.58 -2.88
CA LEU A 106 0.18 -13.13 -1.58
C LEU A 106 -0.95 -12.12 -1.77
N LEU A 107 -1.93 -12.15 -0.85
CA LEU A 107 -3.06 -11.22 -0.86
C LEU A 107 -2.98 -10.30 0.34
N ALA A 108 -3.25 -9.02 0.13
CA ALA A 108 -3.34 -8.02 1.20
C ALA A 108 -4.37 -6.95 0.84
N PRO A 109 -4.99 -6.27 1.81
CA PRO A 109 -5.83 -5.12 1.49
C PRO A 109 -4.97 -3.97 0.98
N ALA A 110 -5.47 -3.19 0.01
CA ALA A 110 -4.72 -2.06 -0.55
C ALA A 110 -4.85 -0.81 0.32
N THR A 111 -6.04 -0.56 0.88
CA THR A 111 -6.29 0.57 1.77
C THR A 111 -6.94 0.12 3.08
N PRO A 112 -6.67 0.84 4.18
CA PRO A 112 -7.25 0.52 5.49
C PRO A 112 -8.78 0.61 5.52
N VAL A 113 -9.33 1.56 4.79
CA VAL A 113 -10.75 1.91 4.72
C VAL A 113 -11.14 2.21 3.27
N PRO A 114 -12.44 2.29 2.92
CA PRO A 114 -12.88 2.82 1.65
C PRO A 114 -12.38 4.26 1.44
N ALA A 115 -12.51 4.78 0.22
CA ALA A 115 -12.16 6.18 -0.05
C ALA A 115 -12.94 7.12 0.89
N PRO A 116 -12.26 7.94 1.69
CA PRO A 116 -12.92 8.92 2.55
C PRO A 116 -13.47 10.09 1.71
N GLU A 117 -14.38 10.84 2.28
CA GLU A 117 -14.88 12.07 1.68
C GLU A 117 -13.74 13.10 1.49
N ILE A 118 -13.88 13.94 0.46
CA ILE A 118 -12.90 15.00 0.19
C ILE A 118 -12.86 15.96 1.39
N GLY A 119 -11.67 16.29 1.86
CA GLY A 119 -11.47 17.16 3.03
C GLY A 119 -11.45 16.42 4.37
N THR A 120 -11.64 15.09 4.39
CA THR A 120 -11.50 14.31 5.64
C THR A 120 -10.07 14.39 6.19
N GLU A 121 -9.92 14.93 7.38
CA GLU A 121 -8.62 15.05 8.06
C GLU A 121 -8.25 13.79 8.87
N TRP A 122 -9.26 13.10 9.42
CA TRP A 122 -9.06 11.99 10.33
C TRP A 122 -9.94 10.80 9.94
N ILE A 123 -9.39 9.60 10.02
CA ILE A 123 -10.10 8.33 9.84
C ILE A 123 -9.98 7.49 11.10
N ASP A 124 -10.96 6.62 11.32
CA ASP A 124 -10.89 5.58 12.34
C ASP A 124 -10.50 4.25 11.69
N ILE A 125 -9.50 3.59 12.26
CA ILE A 125 -9.09 2.24 11.88
C ILE A 125 -9.15 1.38 13.13
N ASN A 126 -10.15 0.53 13.25
CA ASN A 126 -10.34 -0.38 14.39
C ASN A 126 -10.34 0.34 15.76
N GLY A 127 -11.00 1.52 15.86
CA GLY A 127 -11.08 2.33 17.09
C GLY A 127 -9.86 3.22 17.33
N VAL A 128 -8.89 3.24 16.41
CA VAL A 128 -7.74 4.15 16.47
C VAL A 128 -7.93 5.29 15.49
N ARG A 129 -8.03 6.52 16.03
CA ARG A 129 -8.11 7.74 15.22
C ARG A 129 -6.75 8.09 14.63
N MET A 130 -6.66 8.18 13.31
CA MET A 130 -5.42 8.43 12.57
C MET A 130 -5.60 9.57 11.57
N PRO A 131 -4.54 10.37 11.28
CA PRO A 131 -4.61 11.36 10.21
C PRO A 131 -4.86 10.65 8.87
N CYS A 132 -5.87 11.10 8.12
CA CYS A 132 -6.34 10.43 6.92
C CYS A 132 -5.25 10.26 5.88
N ARG A 133 -4.67 11.36 5.43
CA ARG A 133 -3.76 11.41 4.29
C ARG A 133 -2.52 10.50 4.42
N PRO A 134 -1.75 10.53 5.53
CA PRO A 134 -0.59 9.65 5.70
C PRO A 134 -0.98 8.19 5.98
N SER A 135 -2.24 7.92 6.35
CA SER A 135 -2.69 6.59 6.75
C SER A 135 -3.30 5.78 5.61
N ILE A 136 -3.79 6.40 4.53
CA ILE A 136 -4.34 5.68 3.38
C ILE A 136 -3.29 4.75 2.74
N GLY A 137 -2.01 5.13 2.74
CA GLY A 137 -0.91 4.32 2.21
C GLY A 137 -0.32 3.29 3.17
N LEU A 138 -0.89 3.09 4.37
CA LEU A 138 -0.36 2.17 5.39
C LEU A 138 -0.06 0.78 4.85
N LEU A 139 -0.97 0.24 4.05
CA LEU A 139 -0.93 -1.15 3.60
C LEU A 139 -0.20 -1.34 2.25
N THR A 140 -0.02 -0.27 1.48
CA THR A 140 0.70 -0.34 0.20
C THR A 140 2.19 -0.03 0.34
N GLN A 141 2.58 0.82 1.28
CA GLN A 141 3.97 1.23 1.45
C GLN A 141 4.95 0.08 1.75
N PRO A 142 4.64 -0.88 2.65
CA PRO A 142 5.51 -2.04 2.88
C PRO A 142 5.73 -2.88 1.61
N VAL A 143 4.69 -3.01 0.79
CA VAL A 143 4.72 -3.78 -0.46
C VAL A 143 5.51 -3.03 -1.54
N SER A 144 5.22 -1.74 -1.75
CA SER A 144 5.94 -0.89 -2.72
C SER A 144 7.43 -0.79 -2.40
N PHE A 145 7.78 -0.78 -1.12
CA PHE A 145 9.17 -0.71 -0.66
C PHE A 145 10.00 -1.92 -1.12
N MET A 146 9.37 -3.07 -1.21
CA MET A 146 10.01 -4.28 -1.71
C MET A 146 10.23 -4.25 -3.22
N GLY A 147 9.30 -3.68 -3.99
CA GLY A 147 9.36 -3.60 -5.45
C GLY A 147 8.87 -4.87 -6.15
N CYS A 148 7.90 -5.58 -5.56
CA CYS A 148 7.18 -6.67 -6.21
C CYS A 148 6.16 -6.17 -7.23
N PRO A 149 5.83 -6.97 -8.26
CA PRO A 149 4.67 -6.74 -9.09
C PRO A 149 3.38 -6.92 -8.28
N VAL A 150 2.45 -5.99 -8.46
CA VAL A 150 1.17 -5.97 -7.75
C VAL A 150 0.05 -5.58 -8.70
N VAL A 151 -1.05 -6.34 -8.66
CA VAL A 151 -2.33 -5.93 -9.24
C VAL A 151 -3.27 -5.54 -8.10
N ALA A 152 -3.84 -4.34 -8.15
CA ALA A 152 -4.89 -3.92 -7.23
C ALA A 152 -6.27 -4.19 -7.86
N ALA A 153 -6.95 -5.22 -7.39
CA ALA A 153 -8.27 -5.60 -7.88
C ALA A 153 -9.37 -4.96 -7.01
N PRO A 154 -10.35 -4.23 -7.60
CA PRO A 154 -11.43 -3.60 -6.84
C PRO A 154 -12.50 -4.62 -6.47
N LEU A 155 -12.80 -4.77 -5.18
CA LEU A 155 -13.92 -5.53 -4.65
C LEU A 155 -14.90 -4.60 -3.92
N TRP A 156 -16.17 -4.99 -3.87
CA TRP A 156 -17.27 -4.15 -3.40
C TRP A 156 -17.92 -4.77 -2.16
N PRO A 157 -17.34 -4.56 -0.96
CA PRO A 157 -17.88 -5.12 0.27
C PRO A 157 -19.17 -4.42 0.69
N SER A 158 -19.95 -5.10 1.55
CA SER A 158 -21.13 -4.50 2.16
C SER A 158 -20.75 -3.37 3.13
N GLY A 159 -21.66 -2.41 3.33
CA GLY A 159 -21.47 -1.37 4.35
C GLY A 159 -20.45 -0.27 4.02
N THR A 160 -19.94 -0.21 2.78
CA THR A 160 -18.99 0.82 2.33
C THR A 160 -19.63 1.99 1.59
N GLY A 161 -20.97 2.14 1.64
CA GLY A 161 -21.67 3.16 0.86
C GLY A 161 -21.56 3.00 -0.64
N GLY A 162 -21.27 1.77 -1.12
CA GLY A 162 -21.08 1.51 -2.55
C GLY A 162 -19.70 1.85 -3.09
N LEU A 163 -18.71 2.06 -2.23
CA LEU A 163 -17.31 2.28 -2.63
C LEU A 163 -16.50 0.97 -2.60
N PRO A 164 -15.56 0.77 -3.54
CA PRO A 164 -14.70 -0.40 -3.55
C PRO A 164 -13.54 -0.27 -2.56
N ILE A 165 -12.99 -1.43 -2.19
CA ILE A 165 -11.66 -1.52 -1.57
C ILE A 165 -10.80 -2.40 -2.48
N GLY A 166 -9.56 -1.99 -2.71
CA GLY A 166 -8.61 -2.76 -3.50
C GLY A 166 -8.04 -3.94 -2.71
N VAL A 167 -7.91 -5.08 -3.37
CA VAL A 167 -7.07 -6.19 -2.91
C VAL A 167 -5.77 -6.17 -3.69
N GLN A 168 -4.64 -6.12 -2.99
CA GLN A 168 -3.32 -6.28 -3.57
C GLN A 168 -3.09 -7.77 -3.85
N ILE A 169 -2.86 -8.11 -5.11
CA ILE A 169 -2.40 -9.42 -5.57
C ILE A 169 -0.91 -9.27 -5.87
N ILE A 170 -0.09 -9.81 -4.97
CA ILE A 170 1.35 -9.58 -4.94
C ILE A 170 2.04 -10.86 -5.44
N ALA A 171 2.91 -10.74 -6.43
CA ALA A 171 3.71 -11.86 -6.93
C ALA A 171 5.21 -11.63 -6.72
N ALA A 172 6.01 -12.68 -6.88
CA ALA A 172 7.46 -12.58 -6.86
C ALA A 172 7.97 -11.63 -7.96
N PRO A 173 9.18 -11.04 -7.80
CA PRO A 173 9.81 -10.28 -8.88
C PRO A 173 9.81 -11.04 -10.20
N TRP A 174 9.47 -10.36 -11.30
CA TRP A 174 9.38 -10.91 -12.67
C TRP A 174 8.25 -11.94 -12.88
N ARG A 175 7.27 -12.00 -11.97
CA ARG A 175 6.10 -12.86 -12.07
C ARG A 175 4.81 -12.06 -12.18
N GLU A 176 4.81 -11.00 -12.97
CA GLU A 176 3.64 -10.20 -13.32
C GLU A 176 2.50 -11.07 -13.91
N ASP A 177 2.89 -12.13 -14.63
CA ASP A 177 1.99 -13.12 -15.18
C ASP A 177 1.07 -13.75 -14.14
N LEU A 178 1.61 -14.07 -12.95
CA LEU A 178 0.83 -14.68 -11.86
C LEU A 178 -0.15 -13.68 -11.25
N ALA A 179 0.29 -12.44 -11.01
CA ALA A 179 -0.58 -11.40 -10.46
C ALA A 179 -1.75 -11.09 -11.41
N LEU A 180 -1.48 -10.99 -12.72
CA LEU A 180 -2.50 -10.76 -13.74
C LEU A 180 -3.47 -11.94 -13.89
N ARG A 181 -2.96 -13.17 -13.88
CA ARG A 181 -3.80 -14.38 -13.94
C ARG A 181 -4.72 -14.49 -12.74
N ALA A 182 -4.23 -14.24 -11.52
CA ALA A 182 -5.06 -14.24 -10.33
C ALA A 182 -6.13 -13.14 -10.38
N ALA A 183 -5.79 -11.94 -10.86
CA ALA A 183 -6.76 -10.87 -11.07
C ALA A 183 -7.84 -11.27 -12.11
N GLN A 184 -7.46 -11.96 -13.19
CA GLN A 184 -8.40 -12.48 -14.19
C GLN A 184 -9.37 -13.50 -13.57
N VAL A 185 -8.88 -14.41 -12.72
CA VAL A 185 -9.74 -15.38 -12.01
C VAL A 185 -10.78 -14.66 -11.14
N LEU A 186 -10.37 -13.60 -10.41
CA LEU A 186 -11.32 -12.80 -9.61
C LEU A 186 -12.34 -12.07 -10.47
N GLN A 187 -11.93 -11.59 -11.65
CA GLN A 187 -12.83 -10.96 -12.61
C GLN A 187 -13.82 -11.94 -13.21
N ASP A 188 -13.37 -13.11 -13.64
CA ASP A 188 -14.21 -14.16 -14.23
C ASP A 188 -15.22 -14.72 -13.22
N ALA A 189 -14.83 -14.77 -11.93
CA ALA A 189 -15.74 -15.10 -10.83
C ALA A 189 -16.72 -13.97 -10.49
N GLY A 190 -16.61 -12.79 -11.11
CA GLY A 190 -17.50 -11.65 -10.91
C GLY A 190 -17.31 -10.92 -9.56
N VAL A 191 -16.26 -11.24 -8.79
CA VAL A 191 -15.98 -10.57 -7.50
C VAL A 191 -15.14 -9.32 -7.66
N ALA A 192 -14.19 -9.30 -8.62
CA ALA A 192 -13.47 -8.10 -9.02
C ALA A 192 -14.11 -7.50 -10.28
N ARG A 193 -14.65 -6.30 -10.15
CA ARG A 193 -15.32 -5.62 -11.27
C ARG A 193 -15.25 -4.11 -11.13
N THR A 194 -15.09 -3.43 -12.26
CA THR A 194 -15.24 -1.98 -12.34
C THR A 194 -16.72 -1.61 -12.46
N ARG A 195 -17.09 -0.48 -11.87
CA ARG A 195 -18.41 0.14 -12.07
C ARG A 195 -18.17 1.52 -12.67
N PRO A 196 -18.71 1.81 -13.86
CA PRO A 196 -18.66 3.15 -14.41
C PRO A 196 -19.38 4.12 -13.46
N VAL A 197 -18.83 5.31 -13.30
CA VAL A 197 -19.53 6.40 -12.63
C VAL A 197 -20.52 6.97 -13.65
N GLU A 198 -21.80 6.93 -13.32
CA GLU A 198 -22.82 7.70 -14.06
C GLU A 198 -22.64 9.17 -13.66
N LEU A 199 -22.22 10.01 -14.61
CA LEU A 199 -22.01 11.47 -14.46
C LEU A 199 -23.35 12.21 -14.66
#